data_1c69007aec4d6917b703b91949d16c7b
#
_entry.id   1c69007aec4d6917b703b91949d16c7b
#
_cell.length_a   1.000
_cell.length_b   1.000
_cell.length_c   1.000
_cell.angle_alpha   90.00
_cell.angle_beta   90.00
_cell.angle_gamma   90.00
#
_symmetry.space_group_name_H-M   'P 1'
#
loop_
_entity.id
_entity.type
_entity.pdbx_description
1 polymer ?
#
loop_
_entity_poly.entity_id
_entity_poly.type
_entity_poly.pdbx_seq_one_letter_code
_entity_poly.pdbx_strand_id
1 'polypeptide(L)'
;MQETQWTEEDLRQISDQGITRSEVEHQLELFEEGFPFPTIVQAADEEHGIRVLTEEERREALETWASALSDPSLRVLKFVPASGAASRMFRDLFAYMEGGEATESVQQVLDRMEDFAFYDDLNKACMLGERGKGARRLIDAGEGRTVIRYLLTEEGLRYGSLPKALILFHKYPDRPRTAVEEHLAEGAKYARPVSGTVHLHFTLSPEHIHPFKTLLSRRQEDLEDTFSAEYDITTSTQKPSTDTIAVGPDNRPIRDEEGRLIFRPGGHGSLIENLSEVDADIIFIKNIDNVVPDSEKSSTIIYKQILGGVLVQLRDTAYRLMEELRDETRASESTIRETEDFLRQSFCVEIASHTESPEEGDVVAELERSQKKESIIRTLRTLLNRPIRVCGMVRNEGEPGGGPYIVRHEDGTTSLQILESSQIDHEDPETERMFRESRFFNPVDLVCCTKDFRGNTFDLNRFVDKSTGFISHKSRNGQPLKALERPGLWNGAMAYWNTCFVEVPADTFNPVKTVNDLLRPVHQAEEE
;
A
#
# COMPACT_ATOMS: atom_id res chain seq x y z
N MET A 1 -33.17 5.41 -14.70
CA MET A 1 -32.09 4.97 -15.62
C MET A 1 -32.66 4.58 -16.97
N GLN A 2 -32.13 5.08 -18.09
CA GLN A 2 -32.29 4.39 -19.36
C GLN A 2 -31.43 3.12 -19.28
N GLU A 3 -32.03 1.95 -19.35
CA GLU A 3 -31.32 0.67 -19.40
C GLU A 3 -30.23 0.73 -20.46
N THR A 4 -28.98 0.56 -20.07
CA THR A 4 -27.86 0.47 -21.02
C THR A 4 -28.11 -0.78 -21.90
N GLN A 5 -28.37 -0.59 -23.18
CA GLN A 5 -28.52 -1.71 -24.09
C GLN A 5 -27.14 -2.25 -24.47
N TRP A 6 -26.78 -3.39 -23.88
CA TRP A 6 -25.55 -4.10 -24.17
C TRP A 6 -25.68 -4.89 -25.51
N THR A 7 -24.70 -4.75 -26.38
CA THR A 7 -24.57 -5.62 -27.54
C THR A 7 -24.00 -6.99 -27.16
N GLU A 8 -24.11 -7.99 -28.02
CA GLU A 8 -23.49 -9.29 -27.82
C GLU A 8 -21.94 -9.18 -27.70
N GLU A 9 -21.35 -8.24 -28.42
CA GLU A 9 -19.91 -7.96 -28.37
C GLU A 9 -19.50 -7.34 -27.04
N ASP A 10 -20.29 -6.41 -26.48
CA ASP A 10 -20.09 -5.86 -25.16
C ASP A 10 -20.10 -6.94 -24.08
N LEU A 11 -21.11 -7.82 -24.12
CA LEU A 11 -21.23 -8.91 -23.14
C LEU A 11 -20.07 -9.90 -23.24
N ARG A 12 -19.57 -10.14 -24.45
CA ARG A 12 -18.37 -10.96 -24.66
C ARG A 12 -17.13 -10.28 -24.10
N GLN A 13 -16.93 -8.99 -24.41
CA GLN A 13 -15.80 -8.22 -23.88
C GLN A 13 -15.80 -8.17 -22.33
N ILE A 14 -16.97 -7.93 -21.72
CA ILE A 14 -17.13 -7.97 -20.25
C ILE A 14 -16.72 -9.34 -19.69
N SER A 15 -17.20 -10.42 -20.34
CA SER A 15 -16.86 -11.79 -19.94
C SER A 15 -15.37 -12.11 -20.10
N ASP A 16 -14.75 -11.64 -21.19
CA ASP A 16 -13.33 -11.85 -21.48
C ASP A 16 -12.43 -11.12 -20.47
N GLN A 17 -12.90 -10.01 -19.90
CA GLN A 17 -12.25 -9.34 -18.77
C GLN A 17 -12.39 -10.12 -17.45
N GLY A 18 -13.25 -11.14 -17.40
CA GLY A 18 -13.56 -11.85 -16.15
C GLY A 18 -14.48 -11.06 -15.20
N ILE A 19 -15.21 -10.08 -15.72
CA ILE A 19 -16.18 -9.25 -14.99
C ILE A 19 -17.59 -9.75 -15.31
N THR A 20 -18.54 -9.65 -14.40
CA THR A 20 -19.93 -9.97 -14.69
C THR A 20 -20.67 -8.74 -15.20
N ARG A 21 -21.73 -8.97 -15.99
CA ARG A 21 -22.64 -7.90 -16.41
C ARG A 21 -23.20 -7.13 -15.21
N SER A 22 -23.63 -7.83 -14.17
CA SER A 22 -24.17 -7.22 -12.95
C SER A 22 -23.15 -6.32 -12.24
N GLU A 23 -21.86 -6.68 -12.25
CA GLU A 23 -20.80 -5.84 -11.70
C GLU A 23 -20.63 -4.55 -12.49
N VAL A 24 -20.68 -4.63 -13.84
CA VAL A 24 -20.58 -3.43 -14.69
C VAL A 24 -21.80 -2.53 -14.52
N GLU A 25 -23.00 -3.11 -14.41
CA GLU A 25 -24.24 -2.35 -14.15
C GLU A 25 -24.18 -1.65 -12.79
N HIS A 26 -23.70 -2.33 -11.76
CA HIS A 26 -23.48 -1.73 -10.45
C HIS A 26 -22.42 -0.60 -10.51
N GLN A 27 -21.34 -0.75 -11.26
CA GLN A 27 -20.37 0.32 -11.47
C GLN A 27 -21.02 1.55 -12.12
N LEU A 28 -21.96 1.36 -13.06
CA LEU A 28 -22.69 2.48 -13.68
C LEU A 28 -23.62 3.17 -12.68
N GLU A 29 -24.25 2.44 -11.78
CA GLU A 29 -25.06 3.01 -10.69
C GLU A 29 -24.21 3.89 -9.79
N LEU A 30 -23.00 3.43 -9.41
CA LEU A 30 -22.07 4.19 -8.59
C LEU A 30 -21.59 5.50 -9.25
N PHE A 31 -21.53 5.59 -10.59
CA PHE A 31 -21.24 6.86 -11.26
C PHE A 31 -22.38 7.88 -11.14
N GLU A 32 -23.62 7.43 -10.95
CA GLU A 32 -24.79 8.30 -10.77
C GLU A 32 -25.00 8.68 -9.31
N GLU A 33 -24.85 7.73 -8.38
CA GLU A 33 -25.14 7.88 -6.96
C GLU A 33 -23.93 8.41 -6.16
N GLY A 34 -22.71 8.15 -6.62
CA GLY A 34 -21.49 8.40 -5.88
C GLY A 34 -21.22 7.34 -4.81
N PHE A 35 -20.22 7.59 -3.98
CA PHE A 35 -19.89 6.77 -2.82
C PHE A 35 -20.28 7.53 -1.54
N PRO A 36 -20.82 6.85 -0.52
CA PRO A 36 -21.09 7.49 0.76
C PRO A 36 -19.78 7.84 1.47
N PHE A 37 -19.81 8.89 2.27
CA PHE A 37 -18.72 9.18 3.17
C PHE A 37 -18.78 8.28 4.41
N PRO A 38 -17.63 7.79 4.92
CA PRO A 38 -17.58 7.04 6.17
C PRO A 38 -17.96 7.92 7.36
N THR A 39 -18.60 7.34 8.38
CA THR A 39 -18.90 8.06 9.62
C THR A 39 -17.66 8.15 10.49
N ILE A 40 -16.97 9.28 10.43
CA ILE A 40 -15.75 9.54 11.21
C ILE A 40 -16.16 9.90 12.64
N VAL A 41 -15.58 9.20 13.61
CA VAL A 41 -15.73 9.52 15.04
C VAL A 41 -14.74 10.60 15.45
N GLN A 42 -13.46 10.39 15.06
CA GLN A 42 -12.38 11.36 15.26
C GLN A 42 -11.14 10.98 14.44
N ALA A 43 -10.23 11.94 14.23
CA ALA A 43 -8.87 11.63 13.78
C ALA A 43 -8.12 10.84 14.87
N ALA A 44 -7.38 9.82 14.46
CA ALA A 44 -6.55 9.09 15.42
C ALA A 44 -5.30 9.90 15.80
N ASP A 45 -4.97 9.87 17.08
CA ASP A 45 -3.81 10.53 17.66
C ASP A 45 -3.18 9.69 18.79
N GLU A 46 -2.18 10.25 19.51
CA GLU A 46 -1.46 9.54 20.58
C GLU A 46 -2.34 9.19 21.78
N GLU A 47 -3.45 9.91 21.99
CA GLU A 47 -4.41 9.64 23.06
C GLU A 47 -5.49 8.66 22.58
N HIS A 48 -5.72 8.60 21.26
CA HIS A 48 -6.80 7.86 20.64
C HIS A 48 -6.34 7.10 19.38
N GLY A 49 -5.94 5.85 19.56
CA GLY A 49 -5.75 4.90 18.47
C GLY A 49 -4.34 4.81 17.88
N ILE A 50 -3.43 5.75 18.15
CA ILE A 50 -2.02 5.63 17.75
C ILE A 50 -1.17 5.27 18.96
N ARG A 51 -0.54 4.13 18.93
CA ARG A 51 0.37 3.68 19.98
C ARG A 51 1.73 4.37 19.83
N VAL A 52 2.14 5.13 20.84
CA VAL A 52 3.50 5.64 21.00
C VAL A 52 4.24 4.67 21.91
N LEU A 53 5.09 3.83 21.33
CA LEU A 53 5.78 2.79 22.09
C LEU A 53 6.86 3.37 22.98
N THR A 54 6.88 2.98 24.26
CA THR A 54 7.97 3.23 25.18
C THR A 54 9.24 2.49 24.76
N GLU A 55 10.39 2.83 25.35
CA GLU A 55 11.65 2.10 25.08
C GLU A 55 11.55 0.62 25.43
N GLU A 56 10.84 0.30 26.52
CA GLU A 56 10.59 -1.07 26.96
C GLU A 56 9.76 -1.83 25.93
N GLU A 57 8.62 -1.29 25.50
CA GLU A 57 7.77 -1.92 24.48
C GLU A 57 8.50 -2.09 23.13
N ARG A 58 9.33 -1.13 22.73
CA ARG A 58 10.17 -1.27 21.53
C ARG A 58 11.17 -2.41 21.66
N ARG A 59 11.81 -2.54 22.83
CA ARG A 59 12.74 -3.63 23.10
C ARG A 59 12.03 -4.99 23.07
N GLU A 60 10.89 -5.10 23.75
CA GLU A 60 10.08 -6.33 23.73
C GLU A 60 9.62 -6.70 22.33
N ALA A 61 9.22 -5.72 21.49
CA ALA A 61 8.84 -5.97 20.11
C ALA A 61 10.04 -6.48 19.29
N LEU A 62 11.23 -5.89 19.44
CA LEU A 62 12.45 -6.36 18.78
C LEU A 62 12.82 -7.78 19.18
N GLU A 63 12.76 -8.11 20.47
CA GLU A 63 13.01 -9.45 21.00
C GLU A 63 11.98 -10.46 20.45
N THR A 64 10.70 -10.07 20.43
CA THR A 64 9.63 -10.89 19.86
C THR A 64 9.87 -11.16 18.36
N TRP A 65 10.26 -10.12 17.59
CA TRP A 65 10.57 -10.28 16.18
C TRP A 65 11.79 -11.19 15.96
N ALA A 66 12.87 -11.00 16.71
CA ALA A 66 14.05 -11.85 16.64
C ALA A 66 13.74 -13.31 16.98
N SER A 67 12.88 -13.54 17.98
CA SER A 67 12.40 -14.88 18.34
C SER A 67 11.56 -15.49 17.22
N ALA A 68 10.65 -14.74 16.61
CA ALA A 68 9.84 -15.20 15.49
C ALA A 68 10.69 -15.60 14.28
N LEU A 69 11.69 -14.80 13.93
CA LEU A 69 12.63 -15.11 12.83
C LEU A 69 13.47 -16.37 13.09
N SER A 70 13.57 -16.84 14.35
CA SER A 70 14.26 -18.06 14.72
C SER A 70 13.44 -19.33 14.44
N ASP A 71 12.15 -19.20 14.13
CA ASP A 71 11.30 -20.32 13.72
C ASP A 71 11.55 -20.63 12.23
N PRO A 72 12.10 -21.84 11.91
CA PRO A 72 12.38 -22.21 10.52
C PRO A 72 11.12 -22.44 9.68
N SER A 73 9.95 -22.57 10.30
CA SER A 73 8.67 -22.72 9.61
C SER A 73 8.02 -21.39 9.26
N LEU A 74 8.45 -20.26 9.89
CA LEU A 74 7.88 -18.96 9.65
C LEU A 74 8.23 -18.46 8.24
N ARG A 75 7.22 -18.19 7.45
CA ARG A 75 7.37 -17.57 6.13
C ARG A 75 7.07 -16.09 6.19
N VAL A 76 8.12 -15.29 6.06
CA VAL A 76 8.04 -13.81 5.98
C VAL A 76 8.18 -13.39 4.54
N LEU A 77 7.32 -12.49 4.05
CA LEU A 77 7.34 -12.00 2.68
C LEU A 77 7.25 -10.48 2.65
N LYS A 78 7.96 -9.86 1.73
CA LYS A 78 7.85 -8.44 1.42
C LYS A 78 7.05 -8.26 0.14
N PHE A 79 5.86 -7.65 0.24
CA PHE A 79 4.97 -7.34 -0.88
C PHE A 79 5.18 -5.88 -1.31
N VAL A 80 5.56 -5.67 -2.57
CA VAL A 80 5.92 -4.35 -3.09
C VAL A 80 5.05 -4.01 -4.31
N PRO A 81 4.05 -3.12 -4.17
CA PRO A 81 3.35 -2.56 -5.32
C PRO A 81 4.32 -1.78 -6.22
N ALA A 82 4.53 -2.23 -7.47
CA ALA A 82 5.53 -1.69 -8.38
C ALA A 82 5.03 -1.50 -9.83
N SER A 83 3.70 -1.58 -10.06
CA SER A 83 3.10 -1.46 -11.39
C SER A 83 3.04 -0.03 -11.93
N GLY A 84 3.21 1.00 -11.08
CA GLY A 84 3.13 2.40 -11.49
C GLY A 84 4.26 2.81 -12.44
N ALA A 85 3.89 3.34 -13.63
CA ALA A 85 4.86 3.94 -14.55
C ALA A 85 5.52 5.18 -13.93
N ALA A 86 6.79 5.40 -14.26
CA ALA A 86 7.55 6.57 -13.78
C ALA A 86 7.16 7.89 -14.47
N SER A 87 6.21 7.89 -15.40
CA SER A 87 5.81 9.08 -16.16
C SER A 87 5.47 10.28 -15.28
N ARG A 88 4.84 10.06 -14.11
CA ARG A 88 4.55 11.14 -13.16
C ARG A 88 5.83 11.71 -12.53
N MET A 89 6.84 10.89 -12.29
CA MET A 89 8.13 11.29 -11.74
C MET A 89 8.85 12.27 -12.67
N PHE A 90 8.68 12.12 -13.99
CA PHE A 90 9.35 12.92 -15.02
C PHE A 90 8.43 13.93 -15.71
N ARG A 91 7.25 14.24 -15.14
CA ARG A 91 6.23 15.10 -15.78
C ARG A 91 6.80 16.41 -16.31
N ASP A 92 7.57 17.13 -15.49
CA ASP A 92 8.11 18.46 -15.85
C ASP A 92 9.19 18.34 -16.93
N LEU A 93 9.96 17.25 -16.91
CA LEU A 93 10.95 16.96 -17.96
C LEU A 93 10.29 16.62 -19.31
N PHE A 94 9.16 15.92 -19.32
CA PHE A 94 8.37 15.70 -20.51
C PHE A 94 7.85 17.01 -21.09
N ALA A 95 7.27 17.87 -20.26
CA ALA A 95 6.78 19.18 -20.70
C ALA A 95 7.91 20.03 -21.31
N TYR A 96 9.10 20.02 -20.68
CA TYR A 96 10.28 20.70 -21.20
C TYR A 96 10.76 20.10 -22.53
N MET A 97 10.81 18.78 -22.64
CA MET A 97 11.23 18.09 -23.88
C MET A 97 10.30 18.44 -25.06
N GLU A 98 8.99 18.55 -24.81
CA GLU A 98 7.96 18.88 -25.81
C GLU A 98 7.89 20.37 -26.20
N GLY A 99 8.78 21.20 -25.68
CA GLY A 99 8.92 22.61 -26.06
C GLY A 99 8.51 23.61 -25.00
N GLY A 100 8.09 23.16 -23.79
CA GLY A 100 7.82 24.04 -22.65
C GLY A 100 9.08 24.78 -22.17
N GLU A 101 8.88 25.82 -21.36
CA GLU A 101 9.97 26.52 -20.72
C GLU A 101 10.64 25.66 -19.64
N ALA A 102 11.91 25.93 -19.33
CA ALA A 102 12.59 25.29 -18.22
C ALA A 102 12.06 25.88 -16.90
N THR A 103 11.30 25.09 -16.16
CA THR A 103 10.88 25.43 -14.79
C THR A 103 12.07 25.35 -13.84
N GLU A 104 11.96 25.88 -12.63
CA GLU A 104 12.98 25.76 -11.58
C GLU A 104 13.34 24.29 -11.32
N SER A 105 12.34 23.39 -11.29
CA SER A 105 12.53 21.94 -11.17
C SER A 105 13.41 21.37 -12.30
N VAL A 106 13.13 21.75 -13.55
CA VAL A 106 13.92 21.33 -14.73
C VAL A 106 15.33 21.90 -14.65
N GLN A 107 15.48 23.17 -14.29
CA GLN A 107 16.80 23.81 -14.19
C GLN A 107 17.66 23.12 -13.13
N GLN A 108 17.09 22.81 -11.95
CA GLN A 108 17.77 22.06 -10.90
C GLN A 108 18.28 20.69 -11.40
N VAL A 109 17.46 19.96 -12.18
CA VAL A 109 17.88 18.68 -12.77
C VAL A 109 19.05 18.87 -13.74
N LEU A 110 19.00 19.89 -14.60
CA LEU A 110 20.09 20.16 -15.55
C LEU A 110 21.38 20.59 -14.85
N ASP A 111 21.29 21.45 -13.84
CA ASP A 111 22.45 21.97 -13.09
C ASP A 111 23.13 20.86 -12.28
N ARG A 112 22.34 19.96 -11.70
CA ARG A 112 22.79 18.87 -10.83
C ARG A 112 22.77 17.50 -11.51
N MET A 113 22.82 17.47 -12.86
CA MET A 113 22.71 16.22 -13.63
C MET A 113 23.74 15.16 -13.21
N GLU A 114 24.93 15.57 -12.81
CA GLU A 114 26.03 14.68 -12.41
C GLU A 114 25.80 14.01 -11.05
N ASP A 115 24.87 14.53 -10.24
CA ASP A 115 24.53 13.96 -8.92
C ASP A 115 23.63 12.74 -9.03
N PHE A 116 22.93 12.54 -10.14
CA PHE A 116 22.04 11.40 -10.31
C PHE A 116 22.79 10.08 -10.51
N ALA A 117 22.26 9.02 -9.94
CA ALA A 117 22.79 7.65 -10.04
C ALA A 117 22.86 7.13 -11.49
N PHE A 118 22.02 7.65 -12.38
CA PHE A 118 21.96 7.30 -13.80
C PHE A 118 22.85 8.16 -14.70
N TYR A 119 23.61 9.09 -14.15
CA TYR A 119 24.39 10.05 -14.94
C TYR A 119 25.38 9.38 -15.91
N ASP A 120 26.15 8.40 -15.45
CA ASP A 120 27.16 7.75 -16.28
C ASP A 120 26.54 7.04 -17.48
N ASP A 121 25.43 6.38 -17.32
CA ASP A 121 24.73 5.69 -18.40
C ASP A 121 24.08 6.69 -19.36
N LEU A 122 23.49 7.77 -18.84
CA LEU A 122 22.97 8.87 -19.65
C LEU A 122 24.09 9.54 -20.46
N ASN A 123 25.22 9.82 -19.82
CA ASN A 123 26.36 10.42 -20.47
C ASN A 123 26.91 9.55 -21.62
N LYS A 124 27.01 8.22 -21.40
CA LYS A 124 27.37 7.25 -22.46
C LYS A 124 26.37 7.27 -23.60
N ALA A 125 25.05 7.28 -23.31
CA ALA A 125 24.02 7.35 -24.33
C ALA A 125 24.12 8.63 -25.19
N CYS A 126 24.32 9.79 -24.55
CA CYS A 126 24.57 11.06 -25.24
C CYS A 126 25.83 11.00 -26.12
N MET A 127 26.95 10.48 -25.60
CA MET A 127 28.20 10.38 -26.36
C MET A 127 28.03 9.50 -27.60
N LEU A 128 27.31 8.41 -27.54
CA LEU A 128 27.05 7.52 -28.67
C LEU A 128 26.17 8.18 -29.73
N GLY A 129 25.12 8.91 -29.34
CA GLY A 129 24.18 9.55 -30.25
C GLY A 129 24.66 10.91 -30.80
N GLU A 130 25.42 11.69 -30.01
CA GLU A 130 25.76 13.08 -30.30
C GLU A 130 27.25 13.26 -30.65
N ARG A 131 27.80 12.33 -31.43
CA ARG A 131 29.18 12.42 -31.99
C ARG A 131 30.26 12.66 -30.93
N GLY A 132 30.15 12.01 -29.78
CA GLY A 132 31.11 12.10 -28.69
C GLY A 132 30.88 13.26 -27.71
N LYS A 133 29.77 14.00 -27.82
CA LYS A 133 29.39 15.01 -26.83
C LYS A 133 28.66 14.31 -25.66
N GLY A 134 29.24 14.39 -24.48
CA GLY A 134 28.60 13.91 -23.25
C GLY A 134 27.49 14.85 -22.73
N ALA A 135 26.71 14.37 -21.79
CA ALA A 135 25.51 15.08 -21.25
C ALA A 135 25.87 16.48 -20.70
N ARG A 136 26.94 16.61 -19.87
CA ARG A 136 27.38 17.92 -19.33
C ARG A 136 27.71 18.91 -20.44
N ARG A 137 28.44 18.45 -21.46
CA ARG A 137 28.83 19.29 -22.59
C ARG A 137 27.64 19.78 -23.44
N LEU A 138 26.60 18.95 -23.56
CA LEU A 138 25.35 19.33 -24.22
C LEU A 138 24.58 20.37 -23.39
N ILE A 139 24.50 20.18 -22.08
CA ILE A 139 23.86 21.14 -21.17
C ILE A 139 24.56 22.50 -21.24
N ASP A 140 25.87 22.54 -21.15
CA ASP A 140 26.68 23.78 -21.22
C ASP A 140 26.56 24.49 -22.58
N ALA A 141 26.24 23.75 -23.64
CA ALA A 141 25.97 24.30 -24.97
C ALA A 141 24.50 24.78 -25.15
N GLY A 142 23.66 24.69 -24.12
CA GLY A 142 22.24 25.01 -24.20
C GLY A 142 21.37 23.91 -24.85
N GLU A 143 21.91 22.73 -25.06
CA GLU A 143 21.26 21.58 -25.67
C GLU A 143 20.60 20.66 -24.60
N GLY A 144 20.12 21.21 -23.48
CA GLY A 144 19.53 20.45 -22.36
C GLY A 144 18.35 19.56 -22.75
N ARG A 145 17.50 20.01 -23.70
CA ARG A 145 16.40 19.18 -24.24
C ARG A 145 16.90 17.89 -24.90
N THR A 146 18.04 17.92 -25.53
CA THR A 146 18.67 16.72 -26.12
C THR A 146 19.02 15.72 -25.02
N VAL A 147 19.60 16.18 -23.92
CA VAL A 147 19.92 15.31 -22.77
C VAL A 147 18.66 14.69 -22.16
N ILE A 148 17.61 15.49 -21.96
CA ILE A 148 16.32 14.99 -21.43
C ILE A 148 15.69 13.98 -22.40
N ARG A 149 15.80 14.17 -23.71
CA ARG A 149 15.34 13.20 -24.70
C ARG A 149 16.06 11.85 -24.55
N TYR A 150 17.39 11.84 -24.40
CA TYR A 150 18.16 10.60 -24.11
C TYR A 150 17.79 9.98 -22.77
N LEU A 151 17.42 10.76 -21.76
CA LEU A 151 16.95 10.21 -20.49
C LEU A 151 15.60 9.48 -20.65
N LEU A 152 14.64 10.09 -21.35
CA LEU A 152 13.25 9.67 -21.33
C LEU A 152 12.84 8.70 -22.44
N THR A 153 13.52 8.74 -23.61
CA THR A 153 13.08 8.01 -24.81
C THR A 153 13.94 6.78 -25.12
N GLU A 154 13.49 6.01 -26.12
CA GLU A 154 14.15 4.82 -26.65
C GLU A 154 15.56 5.11 -27.25
N GLU A 155 15.87 6.38 -27.51
CA GLU A 155 17.19 6.78 -27.99
C GLU A 155 18.28 6.64 -26.91
N GLY A 156 17.90 6.55 -25.63
CA GLY A 156 18.81 6.42 -24.51
C GLY A 156 18.30 5.49 -23.41
N LEU A 157 18.00 6.03 -22.21
CA LEU A 157 17.69 5.22 -21.03
C LEU A 157 16.22 4.76 -20.96
N ARG A 158 15.30 5.34 -21.74
CA ARG A 158 13.87 5.00 -21.80
C ARG A 158 13.10 5.22 -20.47
N TYR A 159 13.61 6.03 -19.57
CA TYR A 159 13.02 6.19 -18.23
C TYR A 159 11.57 6.68 -18.24
N GLY A 160 11.15 7.33 -19.33
CA GLY A 160 9.76 7.75 -19.51
C GLY A 160 8.75 6.60 -19.64
N SER A 161 9.19 5.41 -20.04
CA SER A 161 8.36 4.22 -20.22
C SER A 161 8.63 3.09 -19.22
N LEU A 162 9.66 3.23 -18.37
CA LEU A 162 9.97 2.23 -17.35
C LEU A 162 9.18 2.44 -16.07
N PRO A 163 8.95 1.37 -15.27
CA PRO A 163 8.43 1.51 -13.92
C PRO A 163 9.52 2.05 -12.98
N LYS A 164 9.13 2.72 -11.89
CA LYS A 164 10.09 3.20 -10.87
C LYS A 164 11.04 2.12 -10.38
N ALA A 165 10.60 0.88 -10.31
CA ALA A 165 11.38 -0.29 -9.90
C ALA A 165 12.73 -0.43 -10.64
N LEU A 166 12.76 -0.03 -11.91
CA LEU A 166 13.91 -0.21 -12.80
C LEU A 166 14.78 1.04 -12.98
N ILE A 167 14.43 2.14 -12.31
CA ILE A 167 15.19 3.38 -12.35
C ILE A 167 16.32 3.33 -11.32
N LEU A 168 17.50 3.76 -11.70
CA LEU A 168 18.64 3.92 -10.80
C LEU A 168 18.35 5.07 -9.82
N PHE A 169 18.28 4.74 -8.54
CA PHE A 169 17.97 5.70 -7.48
C PHE A 169 19.21 6.22 -6.77
N HIS A 170 20.10 5.32 -6.35
CA HIS A 170 21.20 5.68 -5.46
C HIS A 170 22.56 5.30 -6.03
N LYS A 171 23.53 6.18 -5.82
CA LYS A 171 24.94 5.92 -6.11
C LYS A 171 25.56 5.08 -4.99
N TYR A 172 26.52 4.23 -5.39
CA TYR A 172 27.40 3.50 -4.48
C TYR A 172 28.79 3.44 -5.09
N PRO A 173 29.86 3.23 -4.30
CA PRO A 173 31.23 3.19 -4.82
C PRO A 173 31.48 2.10 -5.87
N ASP A 174 30.81 0.95 -5.74
CA ASP A 174 30.89 -0.18 -6.67
C ASP A 174 30.02 0.03 -7.91
N ARG A 175 28.76 0.35 -7.71
CA ARG A 175 27.79 0.59 -8.78
C ARG A 175 26.48 1.17 -8.25
N PRO A 176 25.73 1.93 -9.07
CA PRO A 176 24.42 2.43 -8.66
C PRO A 176 23.40 1.29 -8.53
N ARG A 177 22.39 1.50 -7.67
CA ARG A 177 21.27 0.58 -7.46
C ARG A 177 19.94 1.19 -7.91
N THR A 178 19.08 0.31 -8.42
CA THR A 178 17.69 0.60 -8.74
C THR A 178 16.81 0.53 -7.48
N ALA A 179 15.58 1.05 -7.56
CA ALA A 179 14.64 0.95 -6.46
C ALA A 179 14.34 -0.51 -6.05
N VAL A 180 14.29 -1.45 -7.01
CA VAL A 180 14.07 -2.87 -6.68
C VAL A 180 15.26 -3.44 -5.91
N GLU A 181 16.50 -3.11 -6.28
CA GLU A 181 17.71 -3.57 -5.58
C GLU A 181 17.74 -3.06 -4.13
N GLU A 182 17.26 -1.83 -3.89
CA GLU A 182 17.11 -1.30 -2.53
C GLU A 182 16.06 -2.07 -1.71
N HIS A 183 14.97 -2.54 -2.34
CA HIS A 183 14.00 -3.40 -1.67
C HIS A 183 14.56 -4.78 -1.33
N LEU A 184 15.46 -5.34 -2.16
CA LEU A 184 16.16 -6.58 -1.84
C LEU A 184 17.09 -6.37 -0.63
N ALA A 185 17.89 -5.30 -0.64
CA ALA A 185 18.75 -4.93 0.48
C ALA A 185 17.97 -4.79 1.81
N GLU A 186 16.84 -4.09 1.80
CA GLU A 186 15.96 -3.97 2.96
C GLU A 186 15.42 -5.33 3.41
N GLY A 187 14.92 -6.16 2.48
CA GLY A 187 14.38 -7.48 2.78
C GLY A 187 15.38 -8.37 3.53
N ALA A 188 16.64 -8.37 3.11
CA ALA A 188 17.72 -9.10 3.78
C ALA A 188 17.98 -8.64 5.22
N LYS A 189 17.64 -7.39 5.55
CA LYS A 189 17.93 -6.80 6.86
C LYS A 189 16.84 -7.04 7.91
N TYR A 190 15.55 -7.08 7.51
CA TYR A 190 14.46 -7.23 8.48
C TYR A 190 13.49 -8.38 8.22
N ALA A 191 13.48 -8.96 7.01
CA ALA A 191 12.53 -10.01 6.61
C ALA A 191 13.19 -11.36 6.31
N ARG A 192 14.39 -11.60 6.83
CA ARG A 192 15.15 -12.83 6.61
C ARG A 192 15.04 -13.76 7.84
N PRO A 193 14.28 -14.86 7.76
CA PRO A 193 14.23 -15.87 8.83
C PRO A 193 15.53 -16.69 8.89
N VAL A 194 15.67 -17.53 9.91
CA VAL A 194 16.83 -18.40 10.12
C VAL A 194 17.08 -19.36 8.96
N SER A 195 16.07 -19.66 8.14
CA SER A 195 16.21 -20.43 6.90
C SER A 195 17.15 -19.78 5.88
N GLY A 196 17.37 -18.47 5.97
CA GLY A 196 18.26 -17.71 5.11
C GLY A 196 17.61 -17.14 3.84
N THR A 197 16.45 -17.64 3.45
CA THR A 197 15.74 -17.20 2.23
C THR A 197 14.87 -15.97 2.50
N VAL A 198 15.02 -14.95 1.68
CA VAL A 198 14.22 -13.71 1.70
C VAL A 198 13.18 -13.77 0.60
N HIS A 199 11.90 -13.76 0.96
CA HIS A 199 10.81 -13.80 -0.01
C HIS A 199 10.33 -12.40 -0.34
N LEU A 200 10.29 -12.07 -1.65
CA LEU A 200 9.73 -10.80 -2.14
C LEU A 200 8.71 -11.07 -3.24
N HIS A 201 7.66 -10.28 -3.23
CA HIS A 201 6.65 -10.29 -4.29
C HIS A 201 6.47 -8.89 -4.85
N PHE A 202 6.60 -8.74 -6.17
CA PHE A 202 6.39 -7.47 -6.86
C PHE A 202 5.17 -7.54 -7.77
N THR A 203 4.29 -6.54 -7.68
CA THR A 203 3.22 -6.39 -8.67
C THR A 203 3.68 -5.49 -9.78
N LEU A 204 3.56 -5.92 -11.03
CA LEU A 204 4.08 -5.24 -12.21
C LEU A 204 3.00 -5.12 -13.29
N SER A 205 3.15 -4.16 -14.20
CA SER A 205 2.43 -4.18 -15.47
C SER A 205 3.02 -5.26 -16.40
N PRO A 206 2.21 -5.90 -17.26
CA PRO A 206 2.67 -7.01 -18.11
C PRO A 206 3.91 -6.68 -18.95
N GLU A 207 3.97 -5.47 -19.51
CA GLU A 207 5.08 -4.97 -20.33
C GLU A 207 6.39 -4.84 -19.55
N HIS A 208 6.33 -4.73 -18.22
CA HIS A 208 7.49 -4.54 -17.36
C HIS A 208 8.07 -5.84 -16.78
N ILE A 209 7.38 -6.98 -16.92
CA ILE A 209 7.85 -8.28 -16.39
C ILE A 209 9.19 -8.70 -17.02
N HIS A 210 9.31 -8.59 -18.36
CA HIS A 210 10.53 -9.02 -19.04
C HIS A 210 11.76 -8.16 -18.67
N PRO A 211 11.71 -6.83 -18.72
CA PRO A 211 12.86 -6.00 -18.28
C PRO A 211 13.17 -6.19 -16.78
N PHE A 212 12.18 -6.40 -15.93
CA PHE A 212 12.38 -6.69 -14.52
C PHE A 212 13.16 -8.01 -14.31
N LYS A 213 12.72 -9.09 -14.95
CA LYS A 213 13.43 -10.38 -14.89
C LYS A 213 14.84 -10.30 -15.45
N THR A 214 15.05 -9.49 -16.51
CA THR A 214 16.36 -9.24 -17.08
C THR A 214 17.30 -8.52 -16.10
N LEU A 215 16.81 -7.55 -15.35
CA LEU A 215 17.58 -6.91 -14.29
C LEU A 215 17.96 -7.93 -13.21
N LEU A 216 17.00 -8.69 -12.68
CA LEU A 216 17.26 -9.68 -11.64
C LEU A 216 18.28 -10.73 -12.06
N SER A 217 18.16 -11.28 -13.27
CA SER A 217 19.13 -12.27 -13.78
C SER A 217 20.58 -11.78 -13.85
N ARG A 218 20.80 -10.47 -13.80
CA ARG A 218 22.13 -9.86 -13.82
C ARG A 218 22.62 -9.40 -12.46
N ARG A 219 21.70 -9.25 -11.49
CA ARG A 219 21.98 -8.52 -10.24
C ARG A 219 21.73 -9.34 -8.98
N GLN A 220 20.89 -10.37 -9.07
CA GLN A 220 20.49 -11.13 -7.89
C GLN A 220 21.67 -11.81 -7.22
N GLU A 221 22.55 -12.48 -7.97
CA GLU A 221 23.74 -13.17 -7.45
C GLU A 221 24.66 -12.18 -6.70
N ASP A 222 24.95 -11.02 -7.28
CA ASP A 222 25.76 -9.97 -6.63
C ASP A 222 25.16 -9.52 -5.28
N LEU A 223 23.82 -9.43 -5.22
CA LEU A 223 23.12 -9.01 -4.00
C LEU A 223 23.04 -10.15 -2.97
N GLU A 224 22.88 -11.39 -3.41
CA GLU A 224 22.96 -12.59 -2.56
C GLU A 224 24.32 -12.68 -1.87
N ASP A 225 25.40 -12.46 -2.60
CA ASP A 225 26.75 -12.41 -2.05
C ASP A 225 26.93 -11.22 -1.08
N THR A 226 26.49 -10.02 -1.48
CA THR A 226 26.62 -8.81 -0.66
C THR A 226 25.90 -8.91 0.68
N PHE A 227 24.68 -9.45 0.68
CA PHE A 227 23.85 -9.53 1.88
C PHE A 227 23.87 -10.91 2.54
N SER A 228 24.63 -11.88 2.01
CA SER A 228 24.69 -13.27 2.48
C SER A 228 23.29 -13.88 2.66
N ALA A 229 22.44 -13.70 1.66
CA ALA A 229 21.03 -14.11 1.66
C ALA A 229 20.66 -14.77 0.34
N GLU A 230 19.73 -15.72 0.37
CA GLU A 230 19.08 -16.23 -0.83
C GLU A 230 17.80 -15.46 -1.09
N TYR A 231 17.48 -15.15 -2.35
CA TYR A 231 16.25 -14.45 -2.71
C TYR A 231 15.28 -15.32 -3.51
N ASP A 232 14.07 -15.48 -2.99
CA ASP A 232 12.91 -16.03 -3.72
C ASP A 232 12.02 -14.87 -4.17
N ILE A 233 12.12 -14.50 -5.45
CA ILE A 233 11.44 -13.31 -6.00
C ILE A 233 10.33 -13.77 -6.94
N THR A 234 9.11 -13.42 -6.59
CA THR A 234 7.91 -13.69 -7.37
C THR A 234 7.30 -12.41 -7.93
N THR A 235 6.55 -12.53 -9.01
CA THR A 235 5.86 -11.38 -9.64
C THR A 235 4.45 -11.74 -10.01
N SER A 236 3.53 -10.77 -9.92
CA SER A 236 2.18 -10.87 -10.47
C SER A 236 1.79 -9.61 -11.22
N THR A 237 0.72 -9.70 -12.02
CA THR A 237 0.10 -8.56 -12.67
C THR A 237 -1.27 -8.30 -12.05
N GLN A 238 -1.72 -7.05 -12.08
CA GLN A 238 -3.09 -6.74 -11.75
C GLN A 238 -4.04 -7.54 -12.65
N LYS A 239 -5.07 -8.14 -12.08
CA LYS A 239 -6.01 -8.96 -12.83
C LYS A 239 -6.96 -8.10 -13.63
N PRO A 240 -7.23 -8.44 -14.93
CA PRO A 240 -8.22 -7.72 -15.73
C PRO A 240 -9.62 -7.70 -15.12
N SER A 241 -9.99 -8.73 -14.34
CA SER A 241 -11.25 -8.78 -13.58
C SER A 241 -11.41 -7.68 -12.53
N THR A 242 -10.32 -7.00 -12.19
CA THR A 242 -10.33 -5.86 -11.26
C THR A 242 -10.46 -4.51 -11.96
N ASP A 243 -10.44 -4.47 -13.28
CA ASP A 243 -10.63 -3.24 -14.04
C ASP A 243 -12.08 -2.73 -13.90
N THR A 244 -12.25 -1.43 -14.09
CA THR A 244 -13.54 -0.77 -14.00
C THR A 244 -13.90 -0.11 -15.32
N ILE A 245 -15.21 -0.05 -15.64
CA ILE A 245 -15.66 0.61 -16.86
C ILE A 245 -15.39 2.11 -16.80
N ALA A 246 -14.96 2.70 -17.92
CA ALA A 246 -14.81 4.14 -18.05
C ALA A 246 -16.07 4.77 -18.65
N VAL A 247 -16.47 5.93 -18.10
CA VAL A 247 -17.63 6.67 -18.60
C VAL A 247 -17.27 8.11 -18.95
N GLY A 248 -18.08 8.69 -19.83
CA GLY A 248 -18.01 10.12 -20.15
C GLY A 248 -18.53 11.01 -19.03
N PRO A 249 -18.48 12.35 -19.22
CA PRO A 249 -19.08 13.29 -18.28
C PRO A 249 -20.58 13.07 -18.03
N ASP A 250 -21.26 12.42 -18.96
CA ASP A 250 -22.70 12.08 -18.93
C ASP A 250 -22.99 10.70 -18.31
N ASN A 251 -22.02 10.07 -17.66
CA ASN A 251 -22.08 8.74 -17.06
C ASN A 251 -22.36 7.58 -18.05
N ARG A 252 -22.21 7.81 -19.35
CA ARG A 252 -22.34 6.74 -20.35
C ARG A 252 -21.02 6.06 -20.63
N PRO A 253 -21.00 4.73 -20.85
CA PRO A 253 -19.80 4.00 -21.22
C PRO A 253 -19.09 4.59 -22.43
N ILE A 254 -17.78 4.81 -22.33
CA ILE A 254 -16.95 5.28 -23.44
C ILE A 254 -16.50 4.09 -24.27
N ARG A 255 -16.39 4.33 -25.58
CA ARG A 255 -15.90 3.35 -26.55
C ARG A 255 -14.64 3.86 -27.24
N ASP A 256 -13.80 2.93 -27.67
CA ASP A 256 -12.65 3.23 -28.53
C ASP A 256 -13.09 3.43 -30.01
N GLU A 257 -12.10 3.64 -30.88
CA GLU A 257 -12.33 3.87 -32.32
C GLU A 257 -12.94 2.64 -33.01
N GLU A 258 -12.72 1.44 -32.46
CA GLU A 258 -13.29 0.18 -32.92
C GLU A 258 -14.68 -0.13 -32.33
N GLY A 259 -15.20 0.77 -31.48
CA GLY A 259 -16.50 0.64 -30.81
C GLY A 259 -16.50 -0.22 -29.54
N ARG A 260 -15.35 -0.68 -29.08
CA ARG A 260 -15.21 -1.52 -27.87
C ARG A 260 -15.28 -0.67 -26.60
N LEU A 261 -15.83 -1.23 -25.53
CA LEU A 261 -15.86 -0.60 -24.21
C LEU A 261 -14.44 -0.34 -23.70
N ILE A 262 -14.28 0.78 -23.01
CA ILE A 262 -13.01 1.13 -22.37
C ILE A 262 -13.07 0.74 -20.91
N PHE A 263 -12.17 -0.16 -20.50
CA PHE A 263 -11.90 -0.49 -19.10
C PHE A 263 -10.61 0.17 -18.65
N ARG A 264 -10.54 0.46 -17.35
CA ARG A 264 -9.38 1.11 -16.72
C ARG A 264 -9.00 0.34 -15.46
N PRO A 265 -7.69 0.26 -15.14
CA PRO A 265 -7.26 -0.29 -13.86
C PRO A 265 -8.00 0.35 -12.69
N GLY A 266 -8.54 -0.47 -11.79
CA GLY A 266 -9.31 -0.05 -10.62
C GLY A 266 -8.47 0.54 -9.48
N GLY A 267 -7.26 1.04 -9.77
CA GLY A 267 -6.35 1.60 -8.78
C GLY A 267 -5.62 0.53 -7.95
N HIS A 268 -4.90 0.97 -6.90
CA HIS A 268 -4.13 0.05 -6.05
C HIS A 268 -5.02 -0.89 -5.20
N GLY A 269 -6.31 -0.60 -5.06
CA GLY A 269 -7.27 -1.48 -4.41
C GLY A 269 -7.44 -2.83 -5.11
N SER A 270 -7.23 -2.87 -6.42
CA SER A 270 -7.21 -4.12 -7.20
C SER A 270 -6.17 -5.12 -6.70
N LEU A 271 -5.11 -4.66 -6.04
CA LEU A 271 -4.01 -5.49 -5.56
C LEU A 271 -4.37 -6.36 -4.35
N ILE A 272 -5.57 -6.20 -3.77
CA ILE A 272 -6.05 -7.12 -2.72
C ILE A 272 -6.14 -8.55 -3.25
N GLU A 273 -6.48 -8.74 -4.52
CA GLU A 273 -6.50 -10.06 -5.14
C GLU A 273 -5.10 -10.65 -5.33
N ASN A 274 -4.11 -9.81 -5.67
CA ASN A 274 -2.72 -10.25 -5.73
C ASN A 274 -2.20 -10.63 -4.33
N LEU A 275 -2.55 -9.86 -3.31
CA LEU A 275 -2.19 -10.14 -1.92
C LEU A 275 -2.85 -11.44 -1.42
N SER A 276 -4.08 -11.74 -1.85
CA SER A 276 -4.80 -12.97 -1.49
C SER A 276 -4.13 -14.25 -2.01
N GLU A 277 -3.33 -14.16 -3.06
CA GLU A 277 -2.62 -15.29 -3.66
C GLU A 277 -1.25 -15.55 -3.03
N VAL A 278 -0.81 -14.66 -2.13
CA VAL A 278 0.49 -14.79 -1.47
C VAL A 278 0.37 -15.73 -0.26
N ASP A 279 1.16 -16.79 -0.26
CA ASP A 279 1.28 -17.69 0.90
C ASP A 279 2.44 -17.24 1.79
N ALA A 280 2.13 -16.56 2.87
CA ALA A 280 3.07 -16.16 3.91
C ALA A 280 2.34 -16.03 5.25
N ASP A 281 3.09 -16.15 6.36
CA ASP A 281 2.57 -15.97 7.71
C ASP A 281 2.58 -14.49 8.11
N ILE A 282 3.61 -13.77 7.63
CA ILE A 282 3.81 -12.34 7.88
C ILE A 282 4.18 -11.66 6.57
N ILE A 283 3.48 -10.58 6.23
CA ILE A 283 3.65 -9.85 4.99
C ILE A 283 3.94 -8.38 5.29
N PHE A 284 5.13 -7.91 4.93
CA PHE A 284 5.46 -6.49 4.93
C PHE A 284 5.01 -5.85 3.61
N ILE A 285 4.30 -4.73 3.68
CA ILE A 285 3.88 -3.95 2.50
C ILE A 285 4.58 -2.60 2.56
N LYS A 286 5.24 -2.22 1.46
CA LYS A 286 5.92 -0.92 1.30
C LYS A 286 5.90 -0.52 -0.17
N ASN A 287 5.69 0.76 -0.46
CA ASN A 287 5.72 1.26 -1.82
C ASN A 287 7.13 1.20 -2.42
N ILE A 288 7.20 0.94 -3.74
CA ILE A 288 8.45 0.82 -4.50
C ILE A 288 9.36 2.05 -4.40
N ASP A 289 8.80 3.23 -4.23
CA ASP A 289 9.52 4.50 -4.26
C ASP A 289 9.99 5.00 -2.88
N ASN A 290 9.59 4.33 -1.77
CA ASN A 290 10.02 4.70 -0.43
C ASN A 290 11.25 3.88 -0.01
N VAL A 291 12.39 4.20 -0.57
CA VAL A 291 13.69 3.57 -0.28
C VAL A 291 14.78 4.62 -0.17
N VAL A 292 15.81 4.33 0.59
CA VAL A 292 16.98 5.19 0.83
C VAL A 292 18.27 4.39 0.65
N PRO A 293 19.45 5.01 0.50
CA PRO A 293 20.72 4.31 0.45
C PRO A 293 21.05 3.62 1.79
N ASP A 294 22.01 2.69 1.77
CA ASP A 294 22.34 1.82 2.93
C ASP A 294 22.73 2.63 4.18
N SER A 295 23.37 3.79 4.03
CA SER A 295 23.73 4.71 5.13
C SER A 295 22.50 5.21 5.91
N GLU A 296 21.37 5.37 5.22
CA GLU A 296 20.13 5.95 5.78
C GLU A 296 19.07 4.90 6.20
N LYS A 297 19.34 3.60 6.00
CA LYS A 297 18.37 2.53 6.24
C LYS A 297 18.13 2.18 7.71
N SER A 298 18.98 2.63 8.63
CA SER A 298 18.98 2.13 10.02
C SER A 298 17.63 2.29 10.71
N SER A 299 17.00 3.47 10.62
CA SER A 299 15.70 3.75 11.20
C SER A 299 14.60 2.88 10.58
N THR A 300 14.55 2.80 9.24
CA THR A 300 13.61 1.93 8.52
C THR A 300 13.72 0.48 8.98
N ILE A 301 14.94 -0.07 9.09
CA ILE A 301 15.16 -1.47 9.49
C ILE A 301 14.64 -1.71 10.90
N ILE A 302 15.02 -0.85 11.87
CA ILE A 302 14.62 -0.99 13.26
C ILE A 302 13.09 -0.92 13.41
N TYR A 303 12.44 0.08 12.78
CA TYR A 303 11.00 0.22 12.92
C TYR A 303 10.21 -0.84 12.16
N LYS A 304 10.73 -1.38 11.05
CA LYS A 304 10.15 -2.58 10.42
C LYS A 304 10.19 -3.79 11.36
N GLN A 305 11.28 -4.00 12.07
CA GLN A 305 11.39 -5.07 13.07
C GLN A 305 10.43 -4.84 14.25
N ILE A 306 10.31 -3.60 14.74
CA ILE A 306 9.36 -3.24 15.80
C ILE A 306 7.92 -3.52 15.35
N LEU A 307 7.50 -3.05 14.16
CA LEU A 307 6.17 -3.31 13.63
C LEU A 307 5.90 -4.81 13.48
N GLY A 308 6.89 -5.58 13.01
CA GLY A 308 6.83 -7.04 12.93
C GLY A 308 6.61 -7.69 14.30
N GLY A 309 7.35 -7.25 15.32
CA GLY A 309 7.21 -7.74 16.68
C GLY A 309 5.85 -7.43 17.30
N VAL A 310 5.36 -6.20 17.12
CA VAL A 310 4.01 -5.79 17.56
C VAL A 310 2.95 -6.67 16.87
N LEU A 311 3.08 -6.92 15.56
CA LEU A 311 2.15 -7.81 14.85
C LEU A 311 2.13 -9.22 15.46
N VAL A 312 3.30 -9.80 15.74
CA VAL A 312 3.41 -11.14 16.34
C VAL A 312 2.74 -11.17 17.71
N GLN A 313 2.98 -10.19 18.57
CA GLN A 313 2.34 -10.08 19.90
C GLN A 313 0.80 -10.01 19.78
N LEU A 314 0.28 -9.18 18.88
CA LEU A 314 -1.16 -9.05 18.66
C LEU A 314 -1.78 -10.34 18.09
N ARG A 315 -1.13 -10.95 17.11
CA ARG A 315 -1.54 -12.22 16.50
C ARG A 315 -1.61 -13.34 17.54
N ASP A 316 -0.56 -13.51 18.30
CA ASP A 316 -0.47 -14.62 19.27
C ASP A 316 -1.48 -14.44 20.40
N THR A 317 -1.74 -13.20 20.83
CA THR A 317 -2.81 -12.89 21.79
C THR A 317 -4.19 -13.19 21.19
N ALA A 318 -4.47 -12.75 19.96
CA ALA A 318 -5.74 -13.02 19.28
C ALA A 318 -5.98 -14.54 19.12
N TYR A 319 -4.93 -15.29 18.75
CA TYR A 319 -5.03 -16.74 18.56
C TYR A 319 -5.28 -17.48 19.87
N ARG A 320 -4.63 -17.08 20.96
CA ARG A 320 -4.88 -17.61 22.29
C ARG A 320 -6.32 -17.37 22.72
N LEU A 321 -6.81 -16.14 22.60
CA LEU A 321 -8.19 -15.79 22.93
C LEU A 321 -9.22 -16.53 22.07
N MET A 322 -8.94 -16.72 20.77
CA MET A 322 -9.79 -17.53 19.88
C MET A 322 -9.89 -18.98 20.35
N GLU A 323 -8.80 -19.58 20.82
CA GLU A 323 -8.82 -20.96 21.32
C GLU A 323 -9.54 -21.05 22.68
N GLU A 324 -9.35 -20.08 23.59
CA GLU A 324 -10.04 -20.01 24.87
C GLU A 324 -11.57 -19.81 24.71
N LEU A 325 -11.99 -19.03 23.70
CA LEU A 325 -13.40 -18.82 23.38
C LEU A 325 -14.02 -19.92 22.48
N ARG A 326 -13.27 -20.97 22.16
CA ARG A 326 -13.71 -22.02 21.25
C ARG A 326 -14.91 -22.80 21.76
N ASP A 327 -14.96 -23.06 23.06
CA ASP A 327 -16.09 -23.70 23.74
C ASP A 327 -16.93 -22.64 24.45
N GLU A 328 -18.04 -22.25 23.80
CA GLU A 328 -18.95 -21.19 24.28
C GLU A 328 -19.49 -21.48 25.70
N THR A 329 -19.57 -22.76 26.08
CA THR A 329 -20.10 -23.17 27.39
C THR A 329 -19.05 -23.10 28.50
N ARG A 330 -17.76 -23.14 28.16
CA ARG A 330 -16.62 -23.16 29.09
C ARG A 330 -15.88 -21.84 29.20
N ALA A 331 -16.11 -20.93 28.24
CA ALA A 331 -15.48 -19.62 28.27
C ALA A 331 -15.81 -18.89 29.58
N SER A 332 -14.77 -18.42 30.28
CA SER A 332 -14.95 -17.69 31.54
C SER A 332 -15.37 -16.24 31.28
N GLU A 333 -15.99 -15.60 32.26
CA GLU A 333 -16.27 -14.16 32.17
C GLU A 333 -14.98 -13.33 32.11
N SER A 334 -13.88 -13.81 32.74
CA SER A 334 -12.58 -13.15 32.65
C SER A 334 -12.03 -13.17 31.24
N THR A 335 -12.16 -14.29 30.51
CA THR A 335 -11.73 -14.39 29.09
C THR A 335 -12.57 -13.48 28.19
N ILE A 336 -13.89 -13.36 28.46
CA ILE A 336 -14.77 -12.45 27.72
C ILE A 336 -14.27 -11.00 27.90
N ARG A 337 -14.09 -10.56 29.15
CA ARG A 337 -13.61 -9.20 29.46
C ARG A 337 -12.22 -8.93 28.90
N GLU A 338 -11.31 -9.89 29.05
CA GLU A 338 -9.96 -9.77 28.46
C GLU A 338 -10.02 -9.59 26.95
N THR A 339 -10.93 -10.31 26.27
CA THR A 339 -11.12 -10.18 24.83
C THR A 339 -11.70 -8.82 24.43
N GLU A 340 -12.71 -8.33 25.18
CA GLU A 340 -13.27 -7.00 24.95
C GLU A 340 -12.21 -5.91 25.15
N ASP A 341 -11.44 -6.01 26.23
CA ASP A 341 -10.35 -5.08 26.54
C ASP A 341 -9.25 -5.13 25.46
N PHE A 342 -8.87 -6.32 25.01
CA PHE A 342 -7.89 -6.50 23.94
C PHE A 342 -8.35 -5.84 22.62
N LEU A 343 -9.60 -6.10 22.19
CA LEU A 343 -10.17 -5.51 20.98
C LEU A 343 -10.25 -3.99 21.08
N ARG A 344 -10.66 -3.46 22.22
CA ARG A 344 -10.77 -2.03 22.44
C ARG A 344 -9.39 -1.35 22.48
N GLN A 345 -8.44 -1.88 23.24
CA GLN A 345 -7.14 -1.26 23.45
C GLN A 345 -6.21 -1.39 22.24
N SER A 346 -6.29 -2.53 21.54
CA SER A 346 -5.37 -2.81 20.43
C SER A 346 -5.88 -2.30 19.08
N PHE A 347 -7.21 -2.29 18.87
CA PHE A 347 -7.82 -2.03 17.56
C PHE A 347 -8.90 -0.94 17.59
N CYS A 348 -9.14 -0.31 18.75
CA CYS A 348 -10.23 0.68 18.94
C CYS A 348 -11.61 0.14 18.56
N VAL A 349 -11.83 -1.17 18.74
CA VAL A 349 -13.13 -1.80 18.49
C VAL A 349 -14.01 -1.61 19.72
N GLU A 350 -15.00 -0.74 19.59
CA GLU A 350 -16.10 -0.62 20.54
C GLU A 350 -17.27 -1.49 20.10
N ILE A 351 -17.81 -2.25 21.02
CA ILE A 351 -19.01 -3.06 20.82
C ILE A 351 -20.15 -2.32 21.51
N ALA A 352 -21.29 -2.13 20.82
CA ALA A 352 -22.46 -1.50 21.42
C ALA A 352 -22.82 -2.24 22.72
N SER A 353 -22.77 -1.53 23.86
CA SER A 353 -22.95 -2.13 25.18
C SER A 353 -24.34 -2.70 25.34
N HIS A 354 -24.43 -3.99 25.53
CA HIS A 354 -25.65 -4.67 25.96
C HIS A 354 -25.83 -4.55 27.49
N THR A 355 -26.07 -3.33 27.99
CA THR A 355 -26.30 -3.08 29.41
C THR A 355 -27.78 -3.19 29.75
N GLU A 356 -28.21 -4.37 30.12
CA GLU A 356 -29.28 -4.55 31.12
C GLU A 356 -29.07 -5.92 31.76
N SER A 357 -28.77 -5.92 33.07
CA SER A 357 -28.69 -7.15 33.87
C SER A 357 -30.09 -7.48 34.41
N PRO A 358 -30.67 -8.65 34.10
CA PRO A 358 -31.92 -9.10 34.74
C PRO A 358 -31.71 -9.42 36.23
N GLU A 359 -32.76 -9.30 37.04
CA GLU A 359 -32.71 -9.61 38.46
C GLU A 359 -32.41 -11.10 38.75
N GLU A 360 -31.73 -11.37 39.88
CA GLU A 360 -31.32 -12.72 40.28
C GLU A 360 -32.55 -13.59 40.69
N GLY A 361 -32.61 -14.81 40.16
CA GLY A 361 -33.45 -15.89 40.77
C GLY A 361 -34.49 -16.56 39.90
N ASP A 362 -34.62 -16.24 38.59
CA ASP A 362 -35.57 -16.86 37.67
C ASP A 362 -34.85 -17.78 36.66
N VAL A 363 -35.36 -19.00 36.45
CA VAL A 363 -34.86 -19.98 35.47
C VAL A 363 -34.86 -19.40 34.04
N VAL A 364 -35.85 -18.55 33.73
CA VAL A 364 -35.95 -17.85 32.45
C VAL A 364 -34.80 -16.83 32.33
N ALA A 365 -34.54 -16.08 33.41
CA ALA A 365 -33.42 -15.13 33.47
C ALA A 365 -32.05 -15.80 33.35
N GLU A 366 -31.90 -17.03 33.85
CA GLU A 366 -30.67 -17.81 33.74
C GLU A 366 -30.45 -18.34 32.30
N LEU A 367 -31.53 -18.73 31.62
CA LEU A 367 -31.50 -19.13 30.21
C LEU A 367 -31.20 -17.93 29.30
N GLU A 368 -31.80 -16.77 29.57
CA GLU A 368 -31.56 -15.53 28.86
C GLU A 368 -30.10 -15.04 29.04
N ARG A 369 -29.53 -15.14 30.25
CA ARG A 369 -28.12 -14.87 30.53
C ARG A 369 -27.18 -15.79 29.72
N SER A 370 -27.52 -17.10 29.64
CA SER A 370 -26.73 -18.06 28.86
C SER A 370 -26.78 -17.74 27.38
N GLN A 371 -27.96 -17.46 26.82
CA GLN A 371 -28.12 -17.08 25.41
C GLN A 371 -27.41 -15.76 25.09
N LYS A 372 -27.47 -14.77 25.99
CA LYS A 372 -26.78 -13.48 25.87
C LYS A 372 -25.27 -13.69 25.88
N LYS A 373 -24.74 -14.53 26.80
CA LYS A 373 -23.34 -14.89 26.87
C LYS A 373 -22.84 -15.57 25.59
N GLU A 374 -23.60 -16.55 25.07
CA GLU A 374 -23.26 -17.21 23.80
C GLU A 374 -23.24 -16.24 22.63
N SER A 375 -24.19 -15.29 22.58
CA SER A 375 -24.22 -14.25 21.55
C SER A 375 -22.99 -13.34 21.62
N ILE A 376 -22.60 -12.90 22.82
CA ILE A 376 -21.39 -12.09 23.04
C ILE A 376 -20.17 -12.85 22.57
N ILE A 377 -19.99 -14.11 22.97
CA ILE A 377 -18.86 -14.93 22.56
C ILE A 377 -18.77 -15.08 21.03
N ARG A 378 -19.90 -15.29 20.34
CA ARG A 378 -19.93 -15.35 18.87
C ARG A 378 -19.48 -14.03 18.23
N THR A 379 -19.95 -12.90 18.78
CA THR A 379 -19.53 -11.58 18.32
C THR A 379 -18.03 -11.38 18.51
N LEU A 380 -17.50 -11.67 19.71
CA LEU A 380 -16.07 -11.55 20.01
C LEU A 380 -15.22 -12.44 19.09
N ARG A 381 -15.63 -13.68 18.87
CA ARG A 381 -14.95 -14.59 17.95
C ARG A 381 -14.98 -14.08 16.51
N THR A 382 -16.09 -13.49 16.08
CA THR A 382 -16.19 -12.88 14.74
C THR A 382 -15.24 -11.71 14.59
N LEU A 383 -15.11 -10.87 15.61
CA LEU A 383 -14.21 -9.72 15.63
C LEU A 383 -12.75 -10.12 15.72
N LEU A 384 -12.41 -11.16 16.51
CA LEU A 384 -11.05 -11.70 16.59
C LEU A 384 -10.62 -12.41 15.28
N ASN A 385 -11.57 -13.10 14.61
CA ASN A 385 -11.28 -13.93 13.43
C ASN A 385 -11.24 -13.09 12.15
N ARG A 386 -10.33 -12.12 12.13
CA ARG A 386 -10.08 -11.19 11.03
C ARG A 386 -8.59 -11.14 10.73
N PRO A 387 -8.18 -10.81 9.49
CA PRO A 387 -6.78 -10.47 9.23
C PRO A 387 -6.32 -9.35 10.15
N ILE A 388 -5.04 -9.35 10.52
CA ILE A 388 -4.45 -8.34 11.41
C ILE A 388 -3.42 -7.54 10.63
N ARG A 389 -3.41 -6.22 10.80
CA ARG A 389 -2.35 -5.35 10.30
C ARG A 389 -1.86 -4.38 11.37
N VAL A 390 -0.57 -4.11 11.34
CA VAL A 390 0.07 -3.02 12.08
C VAL A 390 0.59 -2.01 11.06
N CYS A 391 0.21 -0.76 11.19
CA CYS A 391 0.57 0.30 10.26
C CYS A 391 1.41 1.35 11.00
N GLY A 392 2.58 1.64 10.46
CA GLY A 392 3.38 2.80 10.88
C GLY A 392 2.66 4.09 10.50
N MET A 393 2.58 5.04 11.43
CA MET A 393 2.04 6.37 11.22
C MET A 393 3.12 7.42 11.50
N VAL A 394 3.27 8.37 10.60
CA VAL A 394 4.25 9.45 10.71
C VAL A 394 3.53 10.74 11.07
N ARG A 395 4.16 11.61 11.87
CA ARG A 395 3.64 12.96 12.13
C ARG A 395 3.57 13.75 10.83
N ASN A 396 2.43 14.39 10.60
CA ASN A 396 2.18 15.15 9.38
C ASN A 396 2.84 16.53 9.48
N GLU A 397 3.78 16.79 8.58
CA GLU A 397 4.45 18.08 8.42
C GLU A 397 4.02 18.80 7.14
N GLY A 398 2.94 18.32 6.48
CA GLY A 398 2.38 18.88 5.25
C GLY A 398 2.40 17.92 4.05
N GLU A 399 2.68 16.64 4.29
CA GLU A 399 2.64 15.62 3.24
C GLU A 399 1.21 15.32 2.81
N PRO A 400 0.98 15.21 1.49
CA PRO A 400 -0.29 14.71 0.98
C PRO A 400 -0.39 13.20 1.17
N GLY A 401 -1.52 12.71 1.64
CA GLY A 401 -1.77 11.28 1.79
C GLY A 401 -2.98 10.99 2.66
N GLY A 402 -3.29 9.70 2.81
CA GLY A 402 -4.33 9.25 3.70
C GLY A 402 -3.94 9.41 5.17
N GLY A 403 -4.91 9.80 6.00
CA GLY A 403 -4.76 9.93 7.45
C GLY A 403 -5.39 8.78 8.22
N PRO A 404 -4.97 8.57 9.49
CA PRO A 404 -5.57 7.62 10.40
C PRO A 404 -6.81 8.21 11.09
N TYR A 405 -7.91 7.44 11.12
CA TYR A 405 -9.18 7.82 11.73
C TYR A 405 -9.80 6.66 12.49
N ILE A 406 -10.65 6.98 13.48
CA ILE A 406 -11.60 6.06 14.08
C ILE A 406 -12.93 6.25 13.35
N VAL A 407 -13.44 5.17 12.76
CA VAL A 407 -14.68 5.15 11.97
C VAL A 407 -15.70 4.26 12.65
N ARG A 408 -16.98 4.66 12.60
CA ARG A 408 -18.12 3.87 13.05
C ARG A 408 -18.77 3.18 11.88
N HIS A 409 -18.96 1.86 12.01
CA HIS A 409 -19.63 1.02 11.03
C HIS A 409 -21.15 1.01 11.23
N GLU A 410 -21.90 0.52 10.23
CA GLU A 410 -23.36 0.41 10.29
C GLU A 410 -23.86 -0.48 11.43
N ASP A 411 -23.08 -1.49 11.83
CA ASP A 411 -23.38 -2.37 12.97
C ASP A 411 -23.12 -1.72 14.34
N GLY A 412 -22.69 -0.45 14.36
CA GLY A 412 -22.38 0.34 15.55
C GLY A 412 -20.99 0.10 16.12
N THR A 413 -20.22 -0.85 15.61
CA THR A 413 -18.82 -1.04 16.02
C THR A 413 -17.92 0.07 15.48
N THR A 414 -16.77 0.28 16.13
CA THR A 414 -15.73 1.19 15.63
C THR A 414 -14.51 0.42 15.16
N SER A 415 -13.68 1.04 14.33
CA SER A 415 -12.37 0.52 13.96
C SER A 415 -11.42 1.63 13.52
N LEU A 416 -10.12 1.32 13.52
CA LEU A 416 -9.09 2.17 12.96
C LEU A 416 -9.06 2.03 11.43
N GLN A 417 -9.15 3.16 10.71
CA GLN A 417 -9.17 3.23 9.25
C GLN A 417 -8.16 4.24 8.74
N ILE A 418 -7.63 3.98 7.54
CA ILE A 418 -6.85 4.94 6.77
C ILE A 418 -7.77 5.52 5.69
N LEU A 419 -8.02 6.83 5.71
CA LEU A 419 -8.89 7.51 4.76
C LEU A 419 -8.09 8.50 3.92
N GLU A 420 -8.31 8.47 2.61
CA GLU A 420 -7.81 9.49 1.68
C GLU A 420 -8.67 10.75 1.74
N SER A 421 -8.11 11.90 1.35
CA SER A 421 -8.85 13.17 1.33
C SER A 421 -10.16 13.09 0.54
N SER A 422 -10.19 12.32 -0.56
CA SER A 422 -11.41 12.12 -1.37
C SER A 422 -12.53 11.35 -0.66
N GLN A 423 -12.24 10.72 0.46
CA GLN A 423 -13.19 9.98 1.30
C GLN A 423 -13.68 10.80 2.49
N ILE A 424 -13.26 12.05 2.60
CA ILE A 424 -13.64 12.99 3.66
C ILE A 424 -14.73 13.92 3.12
N ASP A 425 -15.79 14.12 3.89
CA ASP A 425 -16.80 15.10 3.57
C ASP A 425 -16.31 16.49 3.97
N HIS A 426 -15.74 17.22 3.00
CA HIS A 426 -15.24 18.59 3.21
C HIS A 426 -16.37 19.64 3.31
N GLU A 427 -17.63 19.27 3.02
CA GLU A 427 -18.78 20.15 3.18
C GLU A 427 -19.35 20.10 4.61
N ASP A 428 -19.11 19.01 5.35
CA ASP A 428 -19.43 18.91 6.78
C ASP A 428 -18.35 19.61 7.63
N PRO A 429 -18.69 20.67 8.39
CA PRO A 429 -17.72 21.44 9.16
C PRO A 429 -16.99 20.64 10.25
N GLU A 430 -17.62 19.61 10.81
CA GLU A 430 -17.01 18.78 11.86
C GLU A 430 -15.96 17.84 11.25
N THR A 431 -16.30 17.18 10.17
CA THR A 431 -15.40 16.28 9.44
C THR A 431 -14.21 17.04 8.84
N GLU A 432 -14.46 18.24 8.24
CA GLU A 432 -13.40 19.12 7.73
C GLU A 432 -12.46 19.58 8.85
N ARG A 433 -12.98 19.87 10.04
CA ARG A 433 -12.15 20.21 11.20
C ARG A 433 -11.27 19.04 11.61
N MET A 434 -11.82 17.81 11.72
CA MET A 434 -11.06 16.60 12.03
C MET A 434 -9.94 16.35 11.01
N PHE A 435 -10.22 16.60 9.73
CA PHE A 435 -9.22 16.47 8.66
C PHE A 435 -8.07 17.47 8.81
N ARG A 436 -8.37 18.74 9.07
CA ARG A 436 -7.34 19.79 9.26
C ARG A 436 -6.51 19.62 10.53
N GLU A 437 -7.12 19.09 11.58
CA GLU A 437 -6.49 18.87 12.88
C GLU A 437 -5.73 17.52 12.93
N SER A 438 -5.84 16.69 11.89
CA SER A 438 -5.13 15.41 11.83
C SER A 438 -3.61 15.60 11.85
N ARG A 439 -2.97 15.02 12.87
CA ARG A 439 -1.54 15.18 13.15
C ARG A 439 -0.66 14.08 12.57
N PHE A 440 -1.27 13.08 11.95
CA PHE A 440 -0.58 11.92 11.40
C PHE A 440 -1.04 11.60 9.99
N PHE A 441 -0.16 10.98 9.24
CA PHE A 441 -0.49 10.43 7.93
C PHE A 441 0.07 9.01 7.76
N ASN A 442 -0.43 8.28 6.78
CA ASN A 442 -0.01 6.93 6.43
C ASN A 442 1.12 6.96 5.38
N PRO A 443 2.36 6.60 5.74
CA PRO A 443 3.48 6.50 4.80
C PRO A 443 3.41 5.24 3.91
N VAL A 444 2.39 4.39 4.08
CA VAL A 444 2.29 3.05 3.50
C VAL A 444 3.43 2.15 3.98
N ASP A 445 3.51 2.02 5.30
CA ASP A 445 4.44 1.15 6.02
C ASP A 445 3.64 0.17 6.88
N LEU A 446 3.33 -1.01 6.33
CA LEU A 446 2.43 -1.98 6.95
C LEU A 446 3.11 -3.33 7.12
N VAL A 447 2.69 -4.05 8.15
CA VAL A 447 2.94 -5.48 8.31
C VAL A 447 1.64 -6.21 8.64
N CYS A 448 1.40 -7.36 8.01
CA CYS A 448 0.11 -8.03 8.02
C CYS A 448 0.25 -9.53 8.34
N CYS A 449 -0.79 -10.08 8.98
CA CYS A 449 -1.05 -11.50 9.08
C CYS A 449 -2.41 -11.80 8.41
N THR A 450 -2.38 -12.68 7.39
CA THR A 450 -3.56 -13.04 6.58
C THR A 450 -4.03 -14.47 6.81
N LYS A 451 -3.54 -15.12 7.87
CA LYS A 451 -3.94 -16.47 8.28
C LYS A 451 -4.75 -16.44 9.57
N ASP A 452 -5.67 -17.38 9.71
CA ASP A 452 -6.43 -17.58 10.94
C ASP A 452 -5.60 -18.38 11.98
N PHE A 453 -6.14 -18.53 13.20
CA PHE A 453 -5.50 -19.27 14.30
C PHE A 453 -5.28 -20.78 14.02
N ARG A 454 -5.80 -21.31 12.91
CA ARG A 454 -5.60 -22.69 12.44
C ARG A 454 -4.60 -22.77 11.27
N GLY A 455 -4.06 -21.63 10.85
CA GLY A 455 -3.13 -21.52 9.73
C GLY A 455 -3.79 -21.48 8.35
N ASN A 456 -5.13 -21.32 8.25
CA ASN A 456 -5.81 -21.17 6.97
C ASN A 456 -5.73 -19.70 6.52
N THR A 457 -5.46 -19.49 5.24
CA THR A 457 -5.50 -18.15 4.64
C THR A 457 -6.94 -17.63 4.59
N PHE A 458 -7.16 -16.38 5.01
CA PHE A 458 -8.44 -15.71 4.87
C PHE A 458 -8.77 -15.41 3.39
N ASP A 459 -10.05 -15.51 3.04
CA ASP A 459 -10.56 -14.87 1.82
C ASP A 459 -10.63 -13.35 2.05
N LEU A 460 -9.60 -12.62 1.60
CA LEU A 460 -9.45 -11.19 1.88
C LEU A 460 -10.58 -10.35 1.29
N ASN A 461 -11.25 -10.79 0.22
CA ASN A 461 -12.37 -10.08 -0.38
C ASN A 461 -13.58 -9.94 0.56
N ARG A 462 -13.69 -10.81 1.57
CA ARG A 462 -14.75 -10.73 2.60
C ARG A 462 -14.55 -9.58 3.59
N PHE A 463 -13.36 -8.99 3.61
CA PHE A 463 -12.97 -7.92 4.54
C PHE A 463 -12.82 -6.56 3.84
N VAL A 464 -13.31 -6.45 2.60
CA VAL A 464 -13.33 -5.22 1.81
C VAL A 464 -14.64 -4.48 2.07
N ASP A 465 -14.55 -3.20 2.38
CA ASP A 465 -15.70 -2.30 2.34
C ASP A 465 -15.85 -1.73 0.93
N LYS A 466 -16.78 -2.28 0.18
CA LYS A 466 -17.03 -1.90 -1.22
C LYS A 466 -17.60 -0.48 -1.36
N SER A 467 -18.15 0.09 -0.30
CA SER A 467 -18.73 1.43 -0.29
C SER A 467 -17.66 2.55 -0.25
N THR A 468 -16.40 2.20 -0.07
CA THR A 468 -15.29 3.16 0.10
C THR A 468 -14.44 3.39 -1.15
N GLY A 469 -14.93 3.01 -2.33
CA GLY A 469 -14.36 3.40 -3.62
C GLY A 469 -14.51 4.91 -3.87
N PHE A 470 -13.98 5.39 -4.98
CA PHE A 470 -14.19 6.78 -5.40
C PHE A 470 -14.16 6.95 -6.93
N ILE A 471 -14.74 8.06 -7.39
CA ILE A 471 -14.75 8.43 -8.80
C ILE A 471 -13.55 9.33 -9.08
N SER A 472 -12.66 8.89 -9.99
CA SER A 472 -11.52 9.67 -10.45
C SER A 472 -11.79 10.29 -11.82
N HIS A 473 -11.40 11.59 -11.97
CA HIS A 473 -11.46 12.31 -13.22
C HIS A 473 -10.13 12.18 -13.94
N LYS A 474 -10.17 11.73 -15.18
CA LYS A 474 -8.99 11.46 -16.02
C LYS A 474 -9.22 12.03 -17.44
N SER A 475 -8.23 11.92 -18.30
CA SER A 475 -8.37 12.24 -19.72
C SER A 475 -7.74 11.15 -20.58
N ARG A 476 -8.27 10.96 -21.79
CA ARG A 476 -7.69 10.12 -22.84
C ARG A 476 -7.76 10.88 -24.16
N ASN A 477 -6.62 11.07 -24.81
CA ASN A 477 -6.52 11.82 -26.07
C ASN A 477 -7.17 13.23 -25.98
N GLY A 478 -7.02 13.90 -24.81
CA GLY A 478 -7.60 15.22 -24.56
C GLY A 478 -9.10 15.21 -24.22
N GLN A 479 -9.78 14.07 -24.23
CA GLN A 479 -11.19 13.97 -23.85
C GLN A 479 -11.32 13.60 -22.37
N PRO A 480 -12.16 14.32 -21.59
CA PRO A 480 -12.39 14.00 -20.19
C PRO A 480 -13.16 12.67 -20.06
N LEU A 481 -12.79 11.88 -19.07
CA LEU A 481 -13.49 10.67 -18.67
C LEU A 481 -13.50 10.52 -17.15
N LYS A 482 -14.43 9.71 -16.65
CA LYS A 482 -14.48 9.25 -15.27
C LYS A 482 -14.18 7.75 -15.22
N ALA A 483 -13.48 7.33 -14.18
CA ALA A 483 -13.23 5.93 -13.88
C ALA A 483 -13.47 5.70 -12.38
N LEU A 484 -13.98 4.53 -12.01
CA LEU A 484 -14.05 4.12 -10.62
C LEU A 484 -12.69 3.62 -10.16
N GLU A 485 -12.30 4.00 -8.98
CA GLU A 485 -11.21 3.35 -8.27
C GLU A 485 -11.80 2.50 -7.15
N ARG A 486 -11.37 1.24 -7.09
CA ARG A 486 -11.78 0.30 -6.05
C ARG A 486 -11.30 0.78 -4.69
N PRO A 487 -11.92 0.35 -3.57
CA PRO A 487 -11.41 0.64 -2.23
C PRO A 487 -9.91 0.37 -2.15
N GLY A 488 -9.12 1.41 -1.82
CA GLY A 488 -7.66 1.34 -1.86
C GLY A 488 -7.09 0.20 -1.00
N LEU A 489 -5.96 -0.39 -1.39
CA LEU A 489 -5.38 -1.59 -0.76
C LEU A 489 -5.24 -1.45 0.77
N TRP A 490 -4.69 -0.34 1.23
CA TRP A 490 -4.52 -0.04 2.67
C TRP A 490 -5.64 0.81 3.27
N ASN A 491 -6.65 1.17 2.46
CA ASN A 491 -7.86 1.89 2.88
C ASN A 491 -9.03 0.90 3.02
N GLY A 492 -10.07 1.07 2.22
CA GLY A 492 -11.28 0.26 2.27
C GLY A 492 -11.11 -1.21 1.93
N ALA A 493 -10.07 -1.61 1.19
CA ALA A 493 -9.80 -3.03 0.96
C ALA A 493 -9.38 -3.79 2.23
N MET A 494 -8.92 -3.08 3.25
CA MET A 494 -8.59 -3.63 4.58
C MET A 494 -9.50 -3.06 5.68
N ALA A 495 -10.71 -2.57 5.34
CA ALA A 495 -11.59 -1.88 6.28
C ALA A 495 -12.02 -2.77 7.46
N TYR A 496 -12.29 -4.05 7.20
CA TYR A 496 -12.71 -4.98 8.26
C TYR A 496 -11.55 -5.83 8.82
N TRP A 497 -10.30 -5.35 8.71
CA TRP A 497 -9.15 -5.97 9.36
C TRP A 497 -8.98 -5.41 10.78
N ASN A 498 -8.45 -6.24 11.67
CA ASN A 498 -8.00 -5.77 12.98
C ASN A 498 -6.74 -4.90 12.78
N THR A 499 -6.90 -3.59 12.91
CA THR A 499 -5.89 -2.59 12.58
C THR A 499 -5.31 -1.97 13.85
N CYS A 500 -4.00 -1.96 13.97
CA CYS A 500 -3.25 -1.24 15.00
C CYS A 500 -2.37 -0.18 14.33
N PHE A 501 -2.40 1.05 14.84
CA PHE A 501 -1.50 2.12 14.43
C PHE A 501 -0.37 2.30 15.44
N VAL A 502 0.85 2.46 14.94
CA VAL A 502 2.06 2.68 15.74
C VAL A 502 2.79 3.89 15.18
N GLU A 503 3.15 4.85 16.02
CA GLU A 503 3.98 5.98 15.61
C GLU A 503 5.37 5.49 15.18
N VAL A 504 5.82 5.96 14.02
CA VAL A 504 7.17 5.73 13.48
C VAL A 504 7.81 7.08 13.14
N PRO A 505 9.14 7.21 13.21
CA PRO A 505 9.82 8.47 12.91
C PRO A 505 9.66 8.90 11.45
N ALA A 506 9.72 10.20 11.21
CA ALA A 506 9.60 10.79 9.87
C ALA A 506 10.69 10.32 8.90
N ASP A 507 11.89 10.00 9.40
CA ASP A 507 13.01 9.48 8.60
C ASP A 507 12.79 8.07 8.02
N THR A 508 11.70 7.37 8.40
CA THR A 508 11.26 6.14 7.74
C THR A 508 10.51 6.39 6.43
N PHE A 509 10.17 7.65 6.13
CA PHE A 509 9.38 8.04 4.96
C PHE A 509 10.13 9.02 4.07
N ASN A 510 10.78 8.49 3.04
CA ASN A 510 11.55 9.27 2.07
C ASN A 510 11.19 8.85 0.63
N PRO A 511 9.96 9.07 0.18
CA PRO A 511 9.53 8.63 -1.14
C PRO A 511 10.13 9.50 -2.25
N VAL A 512 10.43 8.85 -3.38
CA VAL A 512 10.82 9.51 -4.62
C VAL A 512 9.57 9.72 -5.47
N LYS A 513 8.89 10.86 -5.32
CA LYS A 513 7.68 11.22 -6.09
C LYS A 513 8.03 11.87 -7.42
N THR A 514 9.03 12.74 -7.41
CA THR A 514 9.60 13.42 -8.59
C THR A 514 11.07 13.05 -8.75
N VAL A 515 11.65 13.31 -9.92
CA VAL A 515 13.08 13.06 -10.15
C VAL A 515 13.96 13.93 -9.25
N ASN A 516 13.49 15.13 -8.90
CA ASN A 516 14.20 16.05 -8.02
C ASN A 516 14.37 15.51 -6.60
N ASP A 517 13.47 14.61 -6.14
CA ASP A 517 13.60 14.00 -4.81
C ASP A 517 14.91 13.21 -4.68
N LEU A 518 15.41 12.63 -5.78
CA LEU A 518 16.71 11.96 -5.79
C LEU A 518 17.90 12.91 -5.51
N LEU A 519 17.70 14.23 -5.59
CA LEU A 519 18.70 15.24 -5.25
C LEU A 519 18.64 15.68 -3.76
N ARG A 520 17.68 15.18 -3.00
CA ARG A 520 17.61 15.44 -1.55
C ARG A 520 18.80 14.76 -0.85
N PRO A 521 19.35 15.38 0.23
CA PRO A 521 20.51 14.81 0.94
C PRO A 521 20.33 13.34 1.32
N VAL A 522 19.13 12.95 1.79
CA VAL A 522 18.81 11.57 2.19
C VAL A 522 18.91 10.53 1.05
N HIS A 523 18.88 10.95 -0.20
CA HIS A 523 19.04 10.09 -1.38
C HIS A 523 20.44 10.18 -2.01
N GLN A 524 21.29 11.05 -1.49
CA GLN A 524 22.69 11.17 -1.93
C GLN A 524 23.56 10.36 -0.98
N ALA A 525 24.30 9.38 -1.49
CA ALA A 525 25.30 8.70 -0.66
C ALA A 525 26.36 9.72 -0.23
N GLU A 526 26.73 9.71 1.05
CA GLU A 526 27.89 10.47 1.49
C GLU A 526 29.13 9.91 0.76
N GLU A 527 29.89 10.79 0.11
CA GLU A 527 31.23 10.45 -0.36
C GLU A 527 32.10 10.25 0.90
N GLU A 528 32.50 9.00 1.19
CA GLU A 528 33.53 8.71 2.19
C GLU A 528 34.91 9.17 1.70
#